data_0235e5b066e6c53a0aa0370b27d50f48
#
_entry.id   0235e5b066e6c53a0aa0370b27d50f48
#
_cell.length_a   1.000
_cell.length_b   1.000
_cell.length_c   1.000
_cell.angle_alpha   90.00
_cell.angle_beta   90.00
_cell.angle_gamma   90.00
#
_symmetry.space_group_name_H-M   'P 1'
#
loop_
_entity.id
_entity.type
_entity.pdbx_description
1 polymer ?
#
loop_
_entity_poly.entity_id
_entity_poly.type
_entity_poly.pdbx_seq_one_letter_code
_entity_poly.pdbx_strand_id
1 'polypeptide(L)'
;MKIISINAGSSSLKFSLFNMDDKKVIASGLFERIGIDGSSYTIKYNGEKIKIEAELATHTDAVKILLDKLVSLNIIKSLDEIDGVGHRLVHGKDKYKESCLITDEVVNDLTLFKDFAPLHNPANVLGIEAFKEVLPDVPMVGVFDTAFHQTMDEEAYLYPVPYSWYSEHGVRKYGFHGTSHRYIAKTISEKLGRDNLRIISCHVGNGGSITAIKDGKCIETSMGFTPLAGIMMGTRSGDVDPSIITYVMEQEGLNAKEVIDILNKKSGLLGLSEISSDMRDIVGVINNDDEQGKKARRAFLKYTRTVTNYIAQYYVLLGGADVICFTAGLGENSEPFRKKVCENLACLGVKIDSEANKVMGEFKKISSDDSTISVYVVPTDEELMIALDTLKLIS
;
A
#
# COMPACT_ATOMS: atom_id res chain seq x y z
N MET A 1 20.69 9.07 -14.63
CA MET A 1 19.47 8.58 -15.28
C MET A 1 18.22 9.20 -14.63
N LYS A 2 17.20 9.52 -15.44
CA LYS A 2 15.91 10.07 -14.96
C LYS A 2 14.79 9.06 -15.18
N ILE A 3 14.10 8.69 -14.12
CA ILE A 3 13.02 7.69 -14.14
C ILE A 3 11.74 8.29 -13.60
N ILE A 4 10.62 8.07 -14.31
CA ILE A 4 9.29 8.42 -13.83
C ILE A 4 8.66 7.19 -13.18
N SER A 5 8.22 7.32 -11.95
CA SER A 5 7.36 6.33 -11.28
C SER A 5 5.90 6.77 -11.39
N ILE A 6 5.03 5.83 -11.75
CA ILE A 6 3.61 6.07 -12.04
C ILE A 6 2.73 5.16 -11.19
N ASN A 7 1.67 5.76 -10.65
CA ASN A 7 0.56 5.03 -10.03
C ASN A 7 -0.74 5.55 -10.66
N ALA A 8 -1.30 4.78 -11.59
CA ALA A 8 -2.54 5.09 -12.29
C ALA A 8 -3.73 4.43 -11.58
N GLY A 9 -4.68 5.26 -11.13
CA GLY A 9 -6.00 4.85 -10.64
C GLY A 9 -7.08 5.10 -11.70
N SER A 10 -8.31 4.69 -11.43
CA SER A 10 -9.44 4.82 -12.38
C SER A 10 -9.72 6.26 -12.82
N SER A 11 -9.48 7.23 -11.95
CA SER A 11 -9.70 8.67 -12.23
C SER A 11 -8.54 9.53 -11.71
N SER A 12 -7.36 8.95 -11.56
CA SER A 12 -6.18 9.68 -11.05
C SER A 12 -4.89 9.13 -11.63
N LEU A 13 -3.86 9.98 -11.67
CA LEU A 13 -2.51 9.60 -12.04
C LEU A 13 -1.53 10.34 -11.14
N LYS A 14 -0.81 9.60 -10.29
CA LYS A 14 0.28 10.11 -9.45
C LYS A 14 1.60 9.80 -10.12
N PHE A 15 2.52 10.76 -10.09
CA PHE A 15 3.86 10.56 -10.62
C PHE A 15 4.93 11.11 -9.67
N SER A 16 6.13 10.55 -9.80
CA SER A 16 7.36 11.12 -9.25
C SER A 16 8.50 10.92 -10.26
N LEU A 17 9.18 12.01 -10.62
CA LEU A 17 10.37 11.99 -11.47
C LEU A 17 11.60 11.97 -10.57
N PHE A 18 12.44 10.97 -10.72
CA PHE A 18 13.67 10.79 -9.95
C PHE A 18 14.91 11.08 -10.77
N ASN A 19 15.92 11.70 -10.13
CA ASN A 19 17.31 11.56 -10.55
C ASN A 19 17.89 10.35 -9.85
N MET A 20 18.26 9.32 -10.60
CA MET A 20 18.75 8.06 -10.01
C MET A 20 20.20 8.10 -9.56
N ASP A 21 20.95 9.13 -9.91
CA ASP A 21 22.35 9.29 -9.48
C ASP A 21 22.41 9.59 -7.98
N ASP A 22 21.49 10.40 -7.46
CA ASP A 22 21.36 10.71 -6.03
C ASP A 22 20.04 10.20 -5.41
N LYS A 23 19.21 9.52 -6.19
CA LYS A 23 17.90 8.93 -5.80
C LYS A 23 16.91 9.96 -5.26
N LYS A 24 17.00 11.22 -5.73
CA LYS A 24 16.13 12.30 -5.28
C LYS A 24 14.99 12.55 -6.26
N VAL A 25 13.84 12.91 -5.69
CA VAL A 25 12.70 13.40 -6.46
C VAL A 25 13.01 14.79 -7.01
N ILE A 26 12.97 14.95 -8.33
CA ILE A 26 13.12 16.23 -9.04
C ILE A 26 11.78 16.94 -9.09
N ALA A 27 10.71 16.18 -9.42
CA ALA A 27 9.35 16.66 -9.48
C ALA A 27 8.38 15.54 -9.09
N SER A 28 7.23 15.91 -8.57
CA SER A 28 6.13 14.98 -8.30
C SER A 28 4.79 15.67 -8.53
N GLY A 29 3.73 14.89 -8.68
CA GLY A 29 2.41 15.45 -8.82
C GLY A 29 1.29 14.44 -8.85
N LEU A 30 0.09 15.00 -8.94
CA LEU A 30 -1.15 14.26 -8.93
C LEU A 30 -2.12 14.89 -9.90
N PHE A 31 -2.67 14.12 -10.79
CA PHE A 31 -3.80 14.42 -11.65
C PHE A 31 -5.03 13.75 -11.06
N GLU A 32 -6.10 14.53 -10.89
CA GLU A 32 -7.31 14.08 -10.18
C GLU A 32 -8.55 14.31 -11.03
N ARG A 33 -9.57 13.45 -10.83
CA ARG A 33 -10.85 13.52 -11.52
C ARG A 33 -10.74 13.39 -13.05
N ILE A 34 -9.78 12.56 -13.52
CA ILE A 34 -9.63 12.24 -14.94
C ILE A 34 -10.94 11.58 -15.44
N GLY A 35 -11.49 12.09 -16.52
CA GLY A 35 -12.79 11.66 -17.08
C GLY A 35 -14.01 12.13 -16.29
N ILE A 36 -13.85 13.04 -15.34
CA ILE A 36 -14.91 13.57 -14.47
C ILE A 36 -14.82 15.10 -14.42
N ASP A 37 -15.98 15.78 -14.37
CA ASP A 37 -16.02 17.24 -14.27
C ASP A 37 -15.23 17.79 -13.07
N GLY A 38 -14.58 18.93 -13.26
CA GLY A 38 -13.76 19.59 -12.24
C GLY A 38 -12.42 18.90 -12.04
N SER A 39 -11.84 18.36 -13.10
CA SER A 39 -10.50 17.79 -13.10
C SER A 39 -9.43 18.85 -12.86
N SER A 40 -8.34 18.44 -12.23
CA SER A 40 -7.21 19.31 -11.90
C SER A 40 -5.92 18.50 -11.79
N TYR A 41 -4.80 19.23 -11.86
CA TYR A 41 -3.51 18.63 -11.53
C TYR A 41 -2.68 19.52 -10.60
N THR A 42 -1.83 18.87 -9.84
CA THR A 42 -0.85 19.50 -8.97
C THR A 42 0.54 19.02 -9.36
N ILE A 43 1.49 19.94 -9.52
CA ILE A 43 2.92 19.63 -9.73
C ILE A 43 3.72 20.31 -8.62
N LYS A 44 4.66 19.56 -8.04
CA LYS A 44 5.62 20.03 -7.03
C LYS A 44 7.03 19.89 -7.59
N TYR A 45 7.80 20.95 -7.57
CA TYR A 45 9.22 20.96 -7.98
C TYR A 45 9.91 22.16 -7.33
N ASN A 46 11.20 22.07 -7.03
CA ASN A 46 12.01 23.14 -6.42
C ASN A 46 11.37 23.81 -5.19
N GLY A 47 10.60 23.04 -4.38
CA GLY A 47 9.87 23.60 -3.22
C GLY A 47 8.57 24.34 -3.56
N GLU A 48 8.28 24.52 -4.84
CA GLU A 48 7.02 25.15 -5.31
C GLU A 48 5.92 24.09 -5.48
N LYS A 49 4.67 24.53 -5.36
CA LYS A 49 3.47 23.74 -5.61
C LYS A 49 2.54 24.53 -6.52
N ILE A 50 2.33 24.02 -7.73
CA ILE A 50 1.41 24.58 -8.73
C ILE A 50 0.18 23.69 -8.78
N LYS A 51 -1.01 24.27 -8.60
CA LYS A 51 -2.30 23.59 -8.82
C LYS A 51 -3.06 24.32 -9.93
N ILE A 52 -3.53 23.56 -10.93
CA ILE A 52 -4.23 24.08 -12.11
C ILE A 52 -5.48 23.23 -12.34
N GLU A 53 -6.61 23.90 -12.57
CA GLU A 53 -7.80 23.26 -13.12
C GLU A 53 -7.62 23.12 -14.62
N ALA A 54 -7.83 21.92 -15.13
CA ALA A 54 -7.70 21.59 -16.54
C ALA A 54 -8.67 20.48 -16.91
N GLU A 55 -9.18 20.49 -18.11
CA GLU A 55 -9.97 19.40 -18.65
C GLU A 55 -9.06 18.19 -18.92
N LEU A 56 -9.35 17.09 -18.25
CA LEU A 56 -8.63 15.80 -18.36
C LEU A 56 -9.64 14.73 -18.77
N ALA A 57 -9.90 14.61 -20.06
CA ALA A 57 -10.89 13.65 -20.56
C ALA A 57 -10.38 12.21 -20.43
N THR A 58 -9.08 11.99 -20.60
CA THR A 58 -8.45 10.66 -20.59
C THR A 58 -7.13 10.65 -19.81
N HIS A 59 -6.62 9.45 -19.52
CA HIS A 59 -5.27 9.29 -18.96
C HIS A 59 -4.19 9.77 -19.96
N THR A 60 -4.41 9.61 -21.27
CA THR A 60 -3.50 10.13 -22.30
C THR A 60 -3.38 11.66 -22.23
N ASP A 61 -4.49 12.39 -21.99
CA ASP A 61 -4.46 13.84 -21.81
C ASP A 61 -3.63 14.23 -20.58
N ALA A 62 -3.82 13.50 -19.47
CA ALA A 62 -3.04 13.71 -18.26
C ALA A 62 -1.54 13.49 -18.50
N VAL A 63 -1.16 12.43 -19.23
CA VAL A 63 0.24 12.11 -19.57
C VAL A 63 0.82 13.20 -20.51
N LYS A 64 0.08 13.63 -21.54
CA LYS A 64 0.52 14.72 -22.44
C LYS A 64 0.79 16.01 -21.67
N ILE A 65 -0.12 16.40 -20.76
CA ILE A 65 0.06 17.59 -19.91
C ILE A 65 1.25 17.39 -18.96
N LEU A 66 1.39 16.22 -18.34
CA LEU A 66 2.53 15.93 -17.49
C LEU A 66 3.84 16.17 -18.22
N LEU A 67 4.02 15.57 -19.39
CA LEU A 67 5.26 15.64 -20.16
C LEU A 67 5.52 17.07 -20.69
N ASP A 68 4.47 17.76 -21.15
CA ASP A 68 4.57 19.20 -21.52
C ASP A 68 5.05 20.04 -20.33
N LYS A 69 4.49 19.81 -19.14
CA LYS A 69 4.88 20.57 -17.94
C LYS A 69 6.29 20.29 -17.47
N LEU A 70 6.77 19.04 -17.58
CA LEU A 70 8.16 18.75 -17.27
C LEU A 70 9.14 19.56 -18.13
N VAL A 71 8.82 19.78 -19.41
CA VAL A 71 9.64 20.58 -20.34
C VAL A 71 9.39 22.08 -20.17
N SER A 72 8.13 22.53 -20.19
CA SER A 72 7.78 23.95 -20.16
C SER A 72 8.15 24.65 -18.85
N LEU A 73 8.23 23.91 -17.73
CA LEU A 73 8.72 24.40 -16.44
C LEU A 73 10.25 24.23 -16.28
N ASN A 74 10.97 23.84 -17.34
CA ASN A 74 12.41 23.57 -17.34
C ASN A 74 12.87 22.57 -16.26
N ILE A 75 12.02 21.61 -15.90
CA ILE A 75 12.37 20.50 -15.00
C ILE A 75 13.31 19.53 -15.71
N ILE A 76 13.02 19.28 -17.00
CA ILE A 76 13.90 18.61 -17.97
C ILE A 76 14.03 19.50 -19.23
N LYS A 77 15.06 19.30 -20.02
CA LYS A 77 15.29 20.07 -21.27
C LYS A 77 14.50 19.51 -22.44
N SER A 78 14.38 18.18 -22.52
CA SER A 78 13.62 17.46 -23.55
C SER A 78 13.12 16.12 -22.99
N LEU A 79 12.17 15.50 -23.68
CA LEU A 79 11.66 14.17 -23.31
C LEU A 79 12.73 13.06 -23.43
N ASP A 80 13.78 13.28 -24.23
CA ASP A 80 14.90 12.32 -24.36
C ASP A 80 15.70 12.15 -23.07
N GLU A 81 15.50 13.01 -22.08
CA GLU A 81 16.10 12.86 -20.76
C GLU A 81 15.38 11.83 -19.86
N ILE A 82 14.24 11.30 -20.31
CA ILE A 82 13.49 10.27 -19.59
C ILE A 82 14.02 8.91 -20.04
N ASP A 83 14.78 8.26 -19.17
CA ASP A 83 15.42 6.96 -19.45
C ASP A 83 14.49 5.76 -19.24
N GLY A 84 13.42 5.91 -18.44
CA GLY A 84 12.48 4.83 -18.17
C GLY A 84 11.24 5.26 -17.41
N VAL A 85 10.18 4.46 -17.51
CA VAL A 85 8.91 4.64 -16.78
C VAL A 85 8.59 3.38 -15.99
N GLY A 86 8.48 3.52 -14.66
CA GLY A 86 8.05 2.44 -13.77
C GLY A 86 6.57 2.57 -13.43
N HIS A 87 5.79 1.54 -13.67
CA HIS A 87 4.36 1.50 -13.39
C HIS A 87 4.08 0.62 -12.17
N ARG A 88 3.38 1.17 -11.17
CA ARG A 88 2.77 0.34 -10.14
C ARG A 88 1.63 -0.45 -10.75
N LEU A 89 1.68 -1.78 -10.62
CA LEU A 89 0.67 -2.72 -11.05
C LEU A 89 0.12 -3.46 -9.83
N VAL A 90 -1.21 -3.58 -9.74
CA VAL A 90 -1.80 -4.09 -8.50
C VAL A 90 -1.76 -5.61 -8.45
N HIS A 91 -2.15 -6.32 -9.53
CA HIS A 91 -2.30 -7.77 -9.45
C HIS A 91 -1.65 -8.50 -10.61
N GLY A 92 -0.60 -9.26 -10.30
CA GLY A 92 0.14 -10.09 -11.26
C GLY A 92 -0.16 -11.59 -11.17
N LYS A 93 -1.14 -11.99 -10.35
CA LYS A 93 -1.41 -13.39 -9.97
C LYS A 93 -0.13 -14.07 -9.45
N ASP A 94 0.02 -15.34 -9.74
CA ASP A 94 1.20 -16.16 -9.46
C ASP A 94 2.20 -16.18 -10.64
N LYS A 95 1.85 -15.52 -11.76
CA LYS A 95 2.71 -15.41 -12.94
C LYS A 95 3.85 -14.42 -12.71
N TYR A 96 3.57 -13.26 -12.13
CA TYR A 96 4.57 -12.21 -11.92
C TYR A 96 5.07 -12.21 -10.46
N LYS A 97 6.23 -12.84 -10.26
CA LYS A 97 6.88 -12.99 -8.95
C LYS A 97 7.89 -11.89 -8.64
N GLU A 98 8.19 -11.06 -9.62
CA GLU A 98 9.09 -9.92 -9.54
C GLU A 98 8.71 -8.87 -10.60
N SER A 99 9.37 -7.72 -10.55
CA SER A 99 9.20 -6.65 -11.53
C SER A 99 9.71 -7.08 -12.90
N CYS A 100 9.08 -6.64 -13.99
CA CYS A 100 9.44 -7.02 -15.34
C CYS A 100 9.30 -5.87 -16.35
N LEU A 101 9.99 -5.96 -17.48
CA LEU A 101 9.74 -5.09 -18.63
C LEU A 101 8.30 -5.30 -19.14
N ILE A 102 7.61 -4.20 -19.43
CA ILE A 102 6.25 -4.25 -19.98
C ILE A 102 6.30 -4.53 -21.47
N THR A 103 5.90 -5.73 -21.81
CA THR A 103 5.68 -6.19 -23.20
C THR A 103 4.18 -6.23 -23.51
N ASP A 104 3.82 -6.52 -24.75
CA ASP A 104 2.41 -6.73 -25.11
C ASP A 104 1.81 -7.94 -24.39
N GLU A 105 2.62 -8.96 -24.06
CA GLU A 105 2.19 -10.08 -23.23
C GLU A 105 1.76 -9.62 -21.84
N VAL A 106 2.55 -8.77 -21.19
CA VAL A 106 2.21 -8.20 -19.85
C VAL A 106 0.90 -7.43 -19.88
N VAL A 107 0.67 -6.61 -20.91
CA VAL A 107 -0.58 -5.85 -21.08
C VAL A 107 -1.78 -6.78 -21.27
N ASN A 108 -1.61 -7.82 -22.10
CA ASN A 108 -2.64 -8.84 -22.30
C ASN A 108 -2.96 -9.61 -21.02
N ASP A 109 -1.95 -10.00 -20.26
CA ASP A 109 -2.15 -10.67 -18.96
C ASP A 109 -2.89 -9.79 -17.97
N LEU A 110 -2.52 -8.51 -17.83
CA LEU A 110 -3.22 -7.57 -16.96
C LEU A 110 -4.71 -7.45 -17.33
N THR A 111 -5.00 -7.49 -18.63
CA THR A 111 -6.39 -7.48 -19.15
C THR A 111 -7.13 -8.77 -18.80
N LEU A 112 -6.46 -9.93 -18.92
CA LEU A 112 -7.02 -11.23 -18.52
C LEU A 112 -7.22 -11.34 -16.99
N PHE A 113 -6.36 -10.69 -16.20
CA PHE A 113 -6.41 -10.70 -14.73
C PHE A 113 -7.36 -9.64 -14.14
N LYS A 114 -8.15 -8.96 -14.97
CA LYS A 114 -9.07 -7.89 -14.51
C LYS A 114 -10.01 -8.33 -13.38
N ASP A 115 -10.46 -9.59 -13.39
CA ASP A 115 -11.41 -10.08 -12.39
C ASP A 115 -10.79 -10.24 -10.99
N PHE A 116 -9.45 -10.30 -10.87
CA PHE A 116 -8.71 -10.33 -9.60
C PHE A 116 -8.52 -8.93 -9.00
N ALA A 117 -8.50 -7.90 -9.83
CA ALA A 117 -8.40 -6.50 -9.40
C ALA A 117 -9.23 -5.58 -10.34
N PRO A 118 -10.58 -5.69 -10.32
CA PRO A 118 -11.44 -5.05 -11.33
C PRO A 118 -11.40 -3.52 -11.29
N LEU A 119 -11.04 -2.93 -10.17
CA LEU A 119 -10.91 -1.48 -10.01
C LEU A 119 -9.51 -0.96 -10.35
N HIS A 120 -8.51 -1.83 -10.48
CA HIS A 120 -7.11 -1.45 -10.57
C HIS A 120 -6.44 -1.88 -11.89
N ASN A 121 -6.47 -3.18 -12.24
CA ASN A 121 -5.80 -3.65 -13.44
C ASN A 121 -6.25 -2.92 -14.73
N PRO A 122 -7.55 -2.66 -14.97
CA PRO A 122 -7.95 -1.86 -16.13
C PRO A 122 -7.35 -0.45 -16.14
N ALA A 123 -7.30 0.22 -14.98
CA ALA A 123 -6.68 1.54 -14.84
C ALA A 123 -5.16 1.50 -15.06
N ASN A 124 -4.50 0.44 -14.59
CA ASN A 124 -3.08 0.23 -14.84
C ASN A 124 -2.78 0.08 -16.34
N VAL A 125 -3.61 -0.69 -17.07
CA VAL A 125 -3.49 -0.83 -18.54
C VAL A 125 -3.65 0.52 -19.23
N LEU A 126 -4.68 1.31 -18.88
CA LEU A 126 -4.87 2.66 -19.43
C LEU A 126 -3.65 3.57 -19.20
N GLY A 127 -3.05 3.50 -18.00
CA GLY A 127 -1.83 4.24 -17.70
C GLY A 127 -0.65 3.81 -18.57
N ILE A 128 -0.45 2.50 -18.78
CA ILE A 128 0.61 1.97 -19.63
C ILE A 128 0.39 2.42 -21.09
N GLU A 129 -0.81 2.25 -21.63
CA GLU A 129 -1.15 2.62 -23.00
C GLU A 129 -0.96 4.10 -23.26
N ALA A 130 -1.35 4.95 -22.29
CA ALA A 130 -1.15 6.40 -22.39
C ALA A 130 0.34 6.78 -22.50
N PHE A 131 1.22 6.12 -21.73
CA PHE A 131 2.66 6.34 -21.85
C PHE A 131 3.25 5.74 -23.14
N LYS A 132 2.81 4.56 -23.59
CA LYS A 132 3.22 3.97 -24.87
C LYS A 132 2.88 4.87 -26.06
N GLU A 133 1.71 5.54 -26.03
CA GLU A 133 1.30 6.46 -27.10
C GLU A 133 2.24 7.68 -27.21
N VAL A 134 2.70 8.22 -26.07
CA VAL A 134 3.43 9.50 -26.06
C VAL A 134 4.96 9.31 -25.98
N LEU A 135 5.42 8.22 -25.38
CA LEU A 135 6.83 7.83 -25.24
C LEU A 135 7.07 6.39 -25.74
N PRO A 136 6.88 6.13 -27.05
CA PRO A 136 6.89 4.76 -27.60
C PRO A 136 8.25 4.05 -27.46
N ASP A 137 9.36 4.79 -27.43
CA ASP A 137 10.71 4.25 -27.41
C ASP A 137 11.31 4.15 -25.99
N VAL A 138 10.61 4.70 -24.98
CA VAL A 138 11.09 4.66 -23.60
C VAL A 138 10.71 3.33 -22.93
N PRO A 139 11.67 2.57 -22.38
CA PRO A 139 11.38 1.30 -21.72
C PRO A 139 10.46 1.50 -20.50
N MET A 140 9.50 0.60 -20.35
CA MET A 140 8.54 0.59 -19.25
C MET A 140 8.68 -0.67 -18.40
N VAL A 141 8.57 -0.51 -17.09
CA VAL A 141 8.69 -1.58 -16.10
C VAL A 141 7.43 -1.68 -15.27
N GLY A 142 6.90 -2.89 -15.12
CA GLY A 142 5.79 -3.20 -14.22
C GLY A 142 6.29 -3.67 -12.86
N VAL A 143 5.82 -3.03 -11.80
CA VAL A 143 6.13 -3.36 -10.41
C VAL A 143 4.83 -3.77 -9.70
N PHE A 144 4.71 -5.05 -9.36
CA PHE A 144 3.45 -5.63 -8.88
C PHE A 144 3.36 -5.59 -7.35
N ASP A 145 2.23 -5.11 -6.82
CA ASP A 145 1.95 -5.12 -5.38
C ASP A 145 1.93 -6.53 -4.77
N THR A 146 1.61 -7.54 -5.57
CA THR A 146 1.54 -8.94 -5.15
C THR A 146 2.88 -9.67 -5.23
N ALA A 147 3.87 -9.14 -5.96
CA ALA A 147 5.11 -9.87 -6.29
C ALA A 147 5.94 -10.25 -5.04
N PHE A 148 6.10 -9.33 -4.08
CA PHE A 148 6.87 -9.59 -2.86
C PHE A 148 6.32 -10.76 -2.04
N HIS A 149 5.02 -11.01 -2.12
CA HIS A 149 4.33 -12.08 -1.41
C HIS A 149 4.39 -13.44 -2.10
N GLN A 150 4.97 -13.53 -3.30
CA GLN A 150 5.09 -14.80 -4.04
C GLN A 150 6.16 -15.73 -3.47
N THR A 151 6.88 -15.30 -2.42
CA THR A 151 7.81 -16.16 -1.65
C THR A 151 7.13 -16.95 -0.53
N MET A 152 5.82 -16.77 -0.31
CA MET A 152 5.04 -17.57 0.65
C MET A 152 4.99 -19.03 0.21
N ASP A 153 5.18 -19.94 1.16
CA ASP A 153 5.02 -21.38 0.96
C ASP A 153 3.53 -21.76 0.77
N GLU A 154 3.28 -22.96 0.25
CA GLU A 154 1.94 -23.44 -0.06
C GLU A 154 0.99 -23.40 1.14
N GLU A 155 1.46 -23.76 2.32
CA GLU A 155 0.70 -23.73 3.57
C GLU A 155 0.28 -22.33 4.00
N ALA A 156 1.02 -21.29 3.57
CA ALA A 156 0.72 -19.89 3.87
C ALA A 156 -0.27 -19.29 2.87
N TYR A 157 -0.18 -19.63 1.57
CA TYR A 157 -1.03 -19.03 0.58
C TYR A 157 -2.34 -19.77 0.31
N LEU A 158 -2.47 -21.07 0.62
CA LEU A 158 -3.71 -21.81 0.42
C LEU A 158 -4.76 -21.42 1.48
N TYR A 159 -6.01 -21.36 1.03
CA TYR A 159 -7.15 -21.36 1.93
C TYR A 159 -7.61 -22.78 2.22
N PRO A 160 -8.11 -23.09 3.42
CA PRO A 160 -8.66 -24.42 3.77
C PRO A 160 -10.07 -24.60 3.17
N VAL A 161 -10.16 -24.55 1.84
CA VAL A 161 -11.36 -24.73 1.03
C VAL A 161 -11.11 -25.84 0.00
N PRO A 162 -12.09 -26.30 -0.80
CA PRO A 162 -11.84 -27.30 -1.83
C PRO A 162 -10.64 -26.92 -2.71
N TYR A 163 -9.67 -27.84 -2.85
CA TYR A 163 -8.43 -27.56 -3.60
C TYR A 163 -8.67 -27.17 -5.05
N SER A 164 -9.78 -27.64 -5.66
CA SER A 164 -10.21 -27.24 -7.00
C SER A 164 -10.41 -25.73 -7.16
N TRP A 165 -10.76 -25.01 -6.08
CA TRP A 165 -10.85 -23.56 -6.15
C TRP A 165 -9.49 -22.89 -6.41
N TYR A 166 -8.44 -23.47 -5.88
CA TYR A 166 -7.09 -23.02 -6.21
C TYR A 166 -6.67 -23.49 -7.61
N SER A 167 -6.75 -24.78 -7.91
CA SER A 167 -6.22 -25.37 -9.13
C SER A 167 -6.95 -24.91 -10.40
N GLU A 168 -8.27 -24.62 -10.32
CA GLU A 168 -9.10 -24.24 -11.47
C GLU A 168 -9.34 -22.74 -11.54
N HIS A 169 -9.45 -22.06 -10.37
CA HIS A 169 -9.86 -20.66 -10.29
C HIS A 169 -8.79 -19.74 -9.70
N GLY A 170 -7.66 -20.27 -9.23
CA GLY A 170 -6.59 -19.48 -8.65
C GLY A 170 -6.96 -18.84 -7.30
N VAL A 171 -7.88 -19.44 -6.55
CA VAL A 171 -8.28 -18.96 -5.23
C VAL A 171 -7.18 -19.27 -4.22
N ARG A 172 -6.38 -18.26 -3.91
CA ARG A 172 -5.31 -18.31 -2.92
C ARG A 172 -5.09 -16.92 -2.32
N LYS A 173 -4.31 -16.83 -1.25
CA LYS A 173 -3.79 -15.57 -0.75
C LYS A 173 -2.73 -15.03 -1.72
N TYR A 174 -2.87 -13.78 -2.14
CA TYR A 174 -1.89 -13.06 -2.96
C TYR A 174 -1.14 -12.01 -2.14
N GLY A 175 -1.84 -11.30 -1.26
CA GLY A 175 -1.29 -10.18 -0.50
C GLY A 175 -1.12 -8.92 -1.36
N PHE A 176 -1.01 -7.77 -0.69
CA PHE A 176 -0.87 -6.46 -1.33
C PHE A 176 0.09 -5.58 -0.54
N HIS A 177 0.34 -4.35 -1.01
CA HIS A 177 1.37 -3.46 -0.47
C HIS A 177 2.79 -4.07 -0.50
N GLY A 178 3.02 -5.04 -1.38
CA GLY A 178 4.29 -5.76 -1.46
C GLY A 178 5.48 -4.85 -1.72
N THR A 179 5.30 -3.81 -2.55
CA THR A 179 6.34 -2.80 -2.82
C THR A 179 6.75 -2.07 -1.55
N SER A 180 5.77 -1.67 -0.69
CA SER A 180 6.04 -1.05 0.59
C SER A 180 6.73 -2.01 1.56
N HIS A 181 6.22 -3.23 1.75
CA HIS A 181 6.83 -4.21 2.66
C HIS A 181 8.26 -4.57 2.25
N ARG A 182 8.53 -4.66 0.95
CA ARG A 182 9.89 -4.88 0.41
C ARG A 182 10.81 -3.69 0.68
N TYR A 183 10.30 -2.45 0.53
CA TYR A 183 11.04 -1.24 0.89
C TYR A 183 11.43 -1.23 2.36
N ILE A 184 10.48 -1.57 3.27
CA ILE A 184 10.73 -1.65 4.71
C ILE A 184 11.80 -2.69 5.03
N ALA A 185 11.69 -3.91 4.46
CA ALA A 185 12.68 -4.96 4.66
C ALA A 185 14.09 -4.50 4.25
N LYS A 186 14.21 -3.93 3.05
CA LYS A 186 15.47 -3.39 2.52
C LYS A 186 16.03 -2.28 3.42
N THR A 187 15.21 -1.29 3.77
CA THR A 187 15.63 -0.14 4.57
C THR A 187 16.12 -0.57 5.96
N ILE A 188 15.43 -1.49 6.63
CA ILE A 188 15.83 -2.00 7.94
C ILE A 188 17.11 -2.80 7.84
N SER A 189 17.26 -3.68 6.84
CA SER A 189 18.49 -4.45 6.62
C SER A 189 19.69 -3.53 6.40
N GLU A 190 19.57 -2.51 5.56
CA GLU A 190 20.61 -1.51 5.32
C GLU A 190 20.96 -0.70 6.58
N LYS A 191 19.95 -0.24 7.33
CA LYS A 191 20.16 0.57 8.55
C LYS A 191 20.79 -0.22 9.69
N LEU A 192 20.48 -1.51 9.80
CA LEU A 192 21.01 -2.38 10.85
C LEU A 192 22.27 -3.15 10.40
N GLY A 193 22.66 -3.08 9.11
CA GLY A 193 23.80 -3.79 8.56
C GLY A 193 23.65 -5.32 8.63
N ARG A 194 22.42 -5.84 8.53
CA ARG A 194 22.10 -7.27 8.66
C ARG A 194 20.99 -7.66 7.69
N ASP A 195 21.16 -8.80 7.02
CA ASP A 195 20.15 -9.36 6.11
C ASP A 195 19.32 -10.49 6.77
N ASN A 196 19.86 -11.15 7.80
CA ASN A 196 19.21 -12.23 8.52
C ASN A 196 18.29 -11.71 9.63
N LEU A 197 17.21 -11.02 9.25
CA LEU A 197 16.28 -10.40 10.17
C LEU A 197 14.89 -11.04 10.08
N ARG A 198 14.23 -11.13 11.26
CA ARG A 198 12.80 -11.44 11.39
C ARG A 198 12.07 -10.13 11.65
N ILE A 199 11.37 -9.65 10.63
CA ILE A 199 10.69 -8.35 10.63
C ILE A 199 9.18 -8.55 10.57
N ILE A 200 8.45 -7.84 11.41
CA ILE A 200 7.01 -7.70 11.29
C ILE A 200 6.74 -6.28 10.76
N SER A 201 6.38 -6.18 9.50
CA SER A 201 6.13 -4.91 8.82
C SER A 201 4.64 -4.56 8.88
N CYS A 202 4.31 -3.43 9.51
CA CYS A 202 2.95 -2.95 9.71
C CYS A 202 2.72 -1.73 8.81
N HIS A 203 2.26 -1.98 7.58
CA HIS A 203 1.79 -0.92 6.67
C HIS A 203 0.37 -0.54 7.06
N VAL A 204 0.21 0.59 7.74
CA VAL A 204 -1.07 1.01 8.32
C VAL A 204 -1.41 2.41 7.87
N GLY A 205 -2.38 2.51 6.96
CA GLY A 205 -2.93 3.74 6.41
C GLY A 205 -4.46 3.65 6.32
N ASN A 206 -5.06 4.26 5.31
CA ASN A 206 -6.48 4.06 5.02
C ASN A 206 -6.77 2.60 4.60
N GLY A 207 -5.89 2.01 3.76
CA GLY A 207 -5.70 0.58 3.66
C GLY A 207 -4.60 0.13 4.63
N GLY A 208 -4.57 -1.17 4.99
CA GLY A 208 -3.54 -1.67 5.89
C GLY A 208 -3.27 -3.15 5.74
N SER A 209 -2.02 -3.54 5.91
CA SER A 209 -1.59 -4.94 5.96
C SER A 209 -0.41 -5.12 6.91
N ILE A 210 -0.32 -6.31 7.47
CA ILE A 210 0.82 -6.76 8.29
C ILE A 210 1.50 -7.88 7.52
N THR A 211 2.83 -7.89 7.49
CA THR A 211 3.61 -8.92 6.79
C THR A 211 4.72 -9.44 7.67
N ALA A 212 4.81 -10.77 7.79
CA ALA A 212 5.93 -11.48 8.38
C ALA A 212 7.04 -11.64 7.35
N ILE A 213 8.23 -11.13 7.66
CA ILE A 213 9.39 -11.14 6.76
C ILE A 213 10.54 -11.83 7.46
N LYS A 214 11.17 -12.79 6.79
CA LYS A 214 12.38 -13.46 7.25
C LYS A 214 13.42 -13.46 6.15
N ASP A 215 14.62 -13.00 6.49
CA ASP A 215 15.76 -12.96 5.56
C ASP A 215 15.40 -12.27 4.23
N GLY A 216 14.67 -11.16 4.31
CA GLY A 216 14.22 -10.37 3.16
C GLY A 216 13.06 -10.95 2.35
N LYS A 217 12.48 -12.09 2.75
CA LYS A 217 11.36 -12.77 2.07
C LYS A 217 10.07 -12.70 2.88
N CYS A 218 8.95 -12.52 2.19
CA CYS A 218 7.63 -12.65 2.80
C CYS A 218 7.37 -14.11 3.17
N ILE A 219 7.03 -14.35 4.45
CA ILE A 219 6.63 -15.67 4.97
C ILE A 219 5.11 -15.75 5.05
N GLU A 220 4.46 -14.65 5.45
CA GLU A 220 3.00 -14.56 5.59
C GLU A 220 2.56 -13.10 5.48
N THR A 221 1.33 -12.85 5.03
CA THR A 221 0.75 -11.51 4.97
C THR A 221 -0.73 -11.52 5.30
N SER A 222 -1.25 -10.41 5.82
CA SER A 222 -2.63 -10.33 6.32
C SER A 222 -3.69 -10.12 5.24
N MET A 223 -3.39 -9.40 4.15
CA MET A 223 -4.31 -9.31 3.03
C MET A 223 -4.36 -10.64 2.27
N GLY A 224 -5.54 -10.98 1.75
CA GLY A 224 -5.82 -12.31 1.22
C GLY A 224 -5.87 -12.36 -0.31
N PHE A 225 -6.93 -13.01 -0.81
CA PHE A 225 -7.30 -13.06 -2.21
C PHE A 225 -7.56 -11.66 -2.77
N THR A 226 -8.16 -10.79 -1.93
CA THR A 226 -8.38 -9.36 -2.20
C THR A 226 -7.82 -8.51 -1.07
N PRO A 227 -7.72 -7.17 -1.24
CA PRO A 227 -7.29 -6.27 -0.18
C PRO A 227 -8.34 -6.07 0.95
N LEU A 228 -9.41 -6.85 0.99
CA LEU A 228 -10.45 -6.77 2.03
C LEU A 228 -10.04 -7.50 3.31
N ALA A 229 -9.44 -8.69 3.19
CA ALA A 229 -9.04 -9.52 4.32
C ALA A 229 -7.92 -8.88 5.16
N GLY A 230 -7.74 -9.38 6.37
CA GLY A 230 -6.68 -8.98 7.27
C GLY A 230 -7.15 -8.06 8.39
N ILE A 231 -6.35 -7.04 8.70
CA ILE A 231 -6.67 -6.07 9.76
C ILE A 231 -7.88 -5.20 9.38
N MET A 232 -8.57 -4.71 10.39
CA MET A 232 -9.55 -3.62 10.22
C MET A 232 -8.86 -2.38 9.61
N MET A 233 -9.52 -1.66 8.69
CA MET A 233 -8.98 -0.51 7.97
C MET A 233 -9.90 0.72 8.11
N GLY A 234 -9.65 1.77 7.34
CA GLY A 234 -10.49 2.98 7.39
C GLY A 234 -11.96 2.71 7.04
N THR A 235 -12.21 2.01 5.93
CA THR A 235 -13.56 1.67 5.45
C THR A 235 -13.78 0.18 5.25
N ARG A 236 -12.70 -0.63 5.26
CA ARG A 236 -12.78 -2.10 5.07
C ARG A 236 -12.86 -2.80 6.40
N SER A 237 -13.66 -3.86 6.44
CA SER A 237 -13.87 -4.64 7.67
C SER A 237 -12.62 -5.36 8.17
N GLY A 238 -11.73 -5.79 7.27
CA GLY A 238 -10.80 -6.87 7.55
C GLY A 238 -11.54 -8.21 7.65
N ASP A 239 -10.96 -9.16 8.37
CA ASP A 239 -11.51 -10.51 8.53
C ASP A 239 -12.87 -10.50 9.23
N VAL A 240 -13.81 -11.22 8.63
CA VAL A 240 -15.15 -11.49 9.17
C VAL A 240 -15.50 -12.96 8.96
N ASP A 241 -16.43 -13.49 9.74
CA ASP A 241 -17.02 -14.79 9.48
C ASP A 241 -17.82 -14.76 8.17
N PRO A 242 -17.53 -15.63 7.18
CA PRO A 242 -18.24 -15.65 5.90
C PRO A 242 -19.78 -15.80 6.04
N SER A 243 -20.26 -16.45 7.10
CA SER A 243 -21.70 -16.63 7.34
C SER A 243 -22.45 -15.32 7.61
N ILE A 244 -21.72 -14.26 7.99
CA ILE A 244 -22.29 -12.91 8.12
C ILE A 244 -22.88 -12.44 6.78
N ILE A 245 -22.26 -12.82 5.65
CA ILE A 245 -22.70 -12.38 4.31
C ILE A 245 -24.13 -12.84 4.06
N THR A 246 -24.37 -14.15 4.18
CA THR A 246 -25.71 -14.72 3.93
C THR A 246 -26.74 -14.25 4.95
N TYR A 247 -26.34 -14.15 6.22
CA TYR A 247 -27.22 -13.66 7.28
C TYR A 247 -27.70 -12.23 7.01
N VAL A 248 -26.80 -11.31 6.68
CA VAL A 248 -27.16 -9.90 6.41
C VAL A 248 -27.95 -9.76 5.11
N MET A 249 -27.63 -10.58 4.08
CA MET A 249 -28.42 -10.64 2.86
C MET A 249 -29.92 -10.92 3.15
N GLU A 250 -30.17 -11.89 4.02
CA GLU A 250 -31.55 -12.25 4.41
C GLU A 250 -32.22 -11.17 5.27
N GLN A 251 -31.48 -10.56 6.23
CA GLN A 251 -32.07 -9.57 7.13
C GLN A 251 -32.37 -8.22 6.45
N GLU A 252 -31.53 -7.81 5.50
CA GLU A 252 -31.61 -6.49 4.87
C GLU A 252 -32.09 -6.54 3.40
N GLY A 253 -32.32 -7.72 2.84
CA GLY A 253 -32.75 -7.91 1.46
C GLY A 253 -31.68 -7.55 0.42
N LEU A 254 -30.39 -7.70 0.79
CA LEU A 254 -29.27 -7.35 -0.06
C LEU A 254 -28.78 -8.55 -0.87
N ASN A 255 -28.12 -8.31 -2.00
CA ASN A 255 -27.35 -9.33 -2.71
C ASN A 255 -25.90 -9.40 -2.24
N ALA A 256 -25.17 -10.46 -2.61
CA ALA A 256 -23.79 -10.68 -2.17
C ALA A 256 -22.85 -9.53 -2.54
N LYS A 257 -23.01 -8.93 -3.72
CA LYS A 257 -22.20 -7.81 -4.18
C LYS A 257 -22.40 -6.57 -3.31
N GLU A 258 -23.65 -6.28 -2.94
CA GLU A 258 -23.97 -5.16 -2.05
C GLU A 258 -23.37 -5.35 -0.66
N VAL A 259 -23.42 -6.56 -0.09
CA VAL A 259 -22.77 -6.84 1.20
C VAL A 259 -21.24 -6.70 1.10
N ILE A 260 -20.62 -7.23 0.05
CA ILE A 260 -19.17 -7.06 -0.19
C ILE A 260 -18.81 -5.58 -0.36
N ASP A 261 -19.65 -4.78 -1.02
CA ASP A 261 -19.46 -3.32 -1.13
C ASP A 261 -19.54 -2.62 0.24
N ILE A 262 -20.44 -3.04 1.12
CA ILE A 262 -20.53 -2.53 2.50
C ILE A 262 -19.26 -2.89 3.28
N LEU A 263 -18.77 -4.13 3.19
CA LEU A 263 -17.54 -4.57 3.85
C LEU A 263 -16.31 -3.79 3.35
N ASN A 264 -16.29 -3.35 2.09
CA ASN A 264 -15.19 -2.58 1.52
C ASN A 264 -15.28 -1.06 1.79
N LYS A 265 -16.49 -0.47 1.82
CA LYS A 265 -16.66 0.99 1.73
C LYS A 265 -17.33 1.62 2.95
N LYS A 266 -18.06 0.84 3.77
CA LYS A 266 -18.90 1.34 4.87
C LYS A 266 -18.59 0.67 6.21
N SER A 267 -17.52 -0.09 6.29
CA SER A 267 -17.07 -0.86 7.47
C SER A 267 -15.82 -0.23 8.11
N GLY A 268 -15.05 -0.97 8.81
CA GLY A 268 -13.80 -0.52 9.42
C GLY A 268 -13.98 0.57 10.47
N LEU A 269 -13.07 1.54 10.51
CA LEU A 269 -13.16 2.71 11.42
C LEU A 269 -14.46 3.47 11.19
N LEU A 270 -14.82 3.74 9.94
CA LEU A 270 -16.06 4.44 9.59
C LEU A 270 -17.28 3.70 10.15
N GLY A 271 -17.40 2.41 9.88
CA GLY A 271 -18.56 1.62 10.28
C GLY A 271 -18.71 1.45 11.79
N LEU A 272 -17.59 1.22 12.51
CA LEU A 272 -17.65 1.04 13.96
C LEU A 272 -17.73 2.34 14.75
N SER A 273 -17.12 3.42 14.26
CA SER A 273 -17.17 4.71 14.91
C SER A 273 -18.44 5.49 14.57
N GLU A 274 -18.97 5.30 13.35
CA GLU A 274 -20.03 6.15 12.78
C GLU A 274 -19.64 7.64 12.74
N ILE A 275 -18.31 7.92 12.77
CA ILE A 275 -17.74 9.28 12.80
C ILE A 275 -16.94 9.51 11.52
N SER A 276 -15.86 8.74 11.30
CA SER A 276 -14.91 8.95 10.22
C SER A 276 -14.13 7.68 9.90
N SER A 277 -13.60 7.60 8.69
CA SER A 277 -12.58 6.63 8.29
C SER A 277 -11.16 7.07 8.66
N ASP A 278 -10.99 8.31 9.13
CA ASP A 278 -9.70 8.88 9.48
C ASP A 278 -9.44 8.73 10.98
N MET A 279 -8.33 8.09 11.34
CA MET A 279 -7.94 7.89 12.75
C MET A 279 -7.70 9.21 13.48
N ARG A 280 -7.34 10.29 12.78
CA ARG A 280 -7.14 11.61 13.40
C ARG A 280 -8.42 12.14 14.01
N ASP A 281 -9.55 11.97 13.31
CA ASP A 281 -10.87 12.38 13.80
C ASP A 281 -11.29 11.52 15.00
N ILE A 282 -10.98 10.22 14.97
CA ILE A 282 -11.26 9.28 16.06
C ILE A 282 -10.46 9.67 17.32
N VAL A 283 -9.16 9.88 17.18
CA VAL A 283 -8.27 10.26 18.28
C VAL A 283 -8.64 11.64 18.84
N GLY A 284 -9.11 12.57 18.00
CA GLY A 284 -9.53 13.90 18.40
C GLY A 284 -10.69 13.92 19.41
N VAL A 285 -11.55 12.91 19.39
CA VAL A 285 -12.74 12.82 20.25
C VAL A 285 -12.75 11.64 21.22
N ILE A 286 -11.69 10.83 21.23
CA ILE A 286 -11.63 9.58 22.01
C ILE A 286 -11.78 9.80 23.52
N ASN A 287 -11.39 10.96 24.04
CA ASN A 287 -11.44 11.31 25.46
C ASN A 287 -12.74 12.02 25.87
N ASN A 288 -13.67 12.24 24.94
CA ASN A 288 -14.96 12.83 25.28
C ASN A 288 -15.80 11.87 26.14
N ASP A 289 -16.51 12.42 27.15
CA ASP A 289 -17.40 11.65 28.03
C ASP A 289 -18.86 11.55 27.49
N ASP A 290 -19.02 11.63 26.18
CA ASP A 290 -20.29 11.56 25.45
C ASP A 290 -20.39 10.29 24.55
N GLU A 291 -21.47 10.17 23.81
CA GLU A 291 -21.69 9.06 22.87
C GLU A 291 -20.63 9.05 21.74
N GLN A 292 -20.14 10.22 21.33
CA GLN A 292 -19.10 10.32 20.30
C GLN A 292 -17.79 9.71 20.81
N GLY A 293 -17.37 10.03 22.04
CA GLY A 293 -16.19 9.43 22.65
C GLY A 293 -16.32 7.92 22.86
N LYS A 294 -17.52 7.41 23.21
CA LYS A 294 -17.76 5.95 23.32
C LYS A 294 -17.60 5.26 21.96
N LYS A 295 -18.16 5.82 20.89
CA LYS A 295 -18.05 5.30 19.52
C LYS A 295 -16.59 5.32 19.05
N ALA A 296 -15.86 6.41 19.31
CA ALA A 296 -14.45 6.55 19.00
C ALA A 296 -13.60 5.49 19.72
N ARG A 297 -13.77 5.33 21.06
CA ARG A 297 -13.07 4.29 21.84
C ARG A 297 -13.33 2.89 21.32
N ARG A 298 -14.60 2.55 21.00
CA ARG A 298 -14.98 1.25 20.42
C ARG A 298 -14.19 0.95 19.13
N ALA A 299 -14.16 1.90 18.22
CA ALA A 299 -13.47 1.75 16.93
C ALA A 299 -11.94 1.67 17.09
N PHE A 300 -11.36 2.56 17.88
CA PHE A 300 -9.92 2.60 18.18
C PHE A 300 -9.41 1.31 18.82
N LEU A 301 -10.11 0.83 19.86
CA LEU A 301 -9.72 -0.39 20.57
C LEU A 301 -9.86 -1.62 19.67
N LYS A 302 -10.89 -1.71 18.83
CA LYS A 302 -11.03 -2.81 17.88
C LYS A 302 -9.91 -2.76 16.82
N TYR A 303 -9.60 -1.58 16.29
CA TYR A 303 -8.57 -1.39 15.29
C TYR A 303 -7.19 -1.84 15.83
N THR A 304 -6.78 -1.27 16.97
CA THR A 304 -5.48 -1.62 17.59
C THR A 304 -5.41 -3.10 17.95
N ARG A 305 -6.53 -3.72 18.32
CA ARG A 305 -6.60 -5.14 18.64
C ARG A 305 -6.37 -6.02 17.39
N THR A 306 -6.96 -5.68 16.23
CA THR A 306 -6.73 -6.47 15.00
C THR A 306 -5.26 -6.43 14.60
N VAL A 307 -4.62 -5.26 14.67
CA VAL A 307 -3.18 -5.11 14.40
C VAL A 307 -2.34 -5.93 15.37
N THR A 308 -2.63 -5.83 16.68
CA THR A 308 -1.94 -6.61 17.73
C THR A 308 -2.03 -8.11 17.47
N ASN A 309 -3.22 -8.62 17.10
CA ASN A 309 -3.44 -10.03 16.85
C ASN A 309 -2.55 -10.55 15.71
N TYR A 310 -2.46 -9.82 14.60
CA TYR A 310 -1.60 -10.18 13.48
C TYR A 310 -0.11 -10.12 13.83
N ILE A 311 0.32 -9.12 14.59
CA ILE A 311 1.71 -9.04 15.09
C ILE A 311 2.03 -10.26 15.96
N ALA A 312 1.15 -10.62 16.90
CA ALA A 312 1.36 -11.75 17.77
C ALA A 312 1.39 -13.10 17.01
N GLN A 313 0.49 -13.27 16.04
CA GLN A 313 0.48 -14.43 15.16
C GLN A 313 1.81 -14.54 14.39
N TYR A 314 2.28 -13.45 13.79
CA TYR A 314 3.50 -13.45 12.99
C TYR A 314 4.77 -13.56 13.83
N TYR A 315 4.73 -13.09 15.07
CA TYR A 315 5.81 -13.34 16.03
C TYR A 315 6.01 -14.84 16.25
N VAL A 316 4.93 -15.61 16.40
CA VAL A 316 5.00 -17.07 16.58
C VAL A 316 5.48 -17.74 15.30
N LEU A 317 4.93 -17.37 14.13
CA LEU A 317 5.33 -17.96 12.83
C LEU A 317 6.81 -17.74 12.50
N LEU A 318 7.35 -16.59 12.87
CA LEU A 318 8.78 -16.27 12.67
C LEU A 318 9.70 -16.93 13.71
N GLY A 319 9.15 -17.54 14.77
CA GLY A 319 9.93 -18.02 15.91
C GLY A 319 10.55 -16.87 16.72
N GLY A 320 9.83 -15.75 16.84
CA GLY A 320 10.25 -14.48 17.42
C GLY A 320 10.41 -13.38 16.38
N ALA A 321 10.64 -12.16 16.83
CA ALA A 321 10.89 -11.02 15.93
C ALA A 321 12.09 -10.19 16.43
N ASP A 322 12.94 -9.75 15.50
CA ASP A 322 14.02 -8.82 15.79
C ASP A 322 13.51 -7.38 15.73
N VAL A 323 12.57 -7.12 14.80
CA VAL A 323 12.05 -5.77 14.53
C VAL A 323 10.55 -5.79 14.24
N ILE A 324 9.83 -4.81 14.79
CA ILE A 324 8.50 -4.40 14.36
C ILE A 324 8.61 -3.01 13.71
N CYS A 325 8.09 -2.83 12.50
CA CYS A 325 8.11 -1.56 11.79
C CYS A 325 6.70 -1.02 11.60
N PHE A 326 6.47 0.23 11.98
CA PHE A 326 5.26 0.98 11.63
C PHE A 326 5.54 1.88 10.43
N THR A 327 4.70 1.79 9.40
CA THR A 327 4.83 2.55 8.15
C THR A 327 3.46 2.95 7.61
N ALA A 328 3.45 3.75 6.56
CA ALA A 328 2.28 4.39 5.98
C ALA A 328 1.60 5.40 6.90
N GLY A 329 0.58 6.10 6.39
CA GLY A 329 0.05 7.31 6.98
C GLY A 329 -0.26 7.24 8.48
N LEU A 330 -0.96 6.20 8.94
CA LEU A 330 -1.29 6.02 10.36
C LEU A 330 -0.08 5.48 11.15
N GLY A 331 0.64 4.51 10.58
CA GLY A 331 1.82 3.93 11.22
C GLY A 331 2.91 4.96 11.47
N GLU A 332 3.14 5.87 10.54
CA GLU A 332 4.15 6.91 10.61
C GLU A 332 3.76 8.09 11.52
N ASN A 333 2.47 8.45 11.57
CA ASN A 333 2.05 9.75 12.11
C ASN A 333 1.15 9.68 13.34
N SER A 334 0.79 8.49 13.86
CA SER A 334 -0.09 8.39 15.02
C SER A 334 0.63 7.81 16.26
N GLU A 335 1.11 8.70 17.13
CA GLU A 335 1.67 8.32 18.42
C GLU A 335 0.70 7.46 19.25
N PRO A 336 -0.59 7.83 19.45
CA PRO A 336 -1.51 7.08 20.29
C PRO A 336 -1.76 5.66 19.77
N PHE A 337 -1.83 5.49 18.44
CA PHE A 337 -2.00 4.19 17.80
C PHE A 337 -0.81 3.27 18.09
N ARG A 338 0.42 3.74 17.82
CA ARG A 338 1.64 2.95 18.04
C ARG A 338 1.82 2.61 19.53
N LYS A 339 1.58 3.59 20.41
CA LYS A 339 1.60 3.39 21.86
C LYS A 339 0.66 2.26 22.28
N LYS A 340 -0.61 2.32 21.84
CA LYS A 340 -1.60 1.31 22.24
C LYS A 340 -1.26 -0.09 21.71
N VAL A 341 -0.77 -0.20 20.48
CA VAL A 341 -0.32 -1.50 19.93
C VAL A 341 0.86 -2.03 20.72
N CYS A 342 1.88 -1.21 21.02
CA CYS A 342 3.04 -1.63 21.81
C CYS A 342 2.68 -2.02 23.24
N GLU A 343 1.78 -1.30 23.90
CA GLU A 343 1.24 -1.68 25.21
C GLU A 343 0.60 -3.07 25.19
N ASN A 344 -0.18 -3.37 24.17
CA ASN A 344 -0.80 -4.68 24.01
C ASN A 344 0.23 -5.81 23.78
N LEU A 345 1.43 -5.48 23.28
CA LEU A 345 2.53 -6.41 23.02
C LEU A 345 3.54 -6.50 24.18
N ALA A 346 3.26 -5.88 25.34
CA ALA A 346 4.16 -5.89 26.48
C ALA A 346 4.52 -7.31 26.97
N CYS A 347 3.63 -8.28 26.81
CA CYS A 347 3.89 -9.69 27.15
C CYS A 347 4.97 -10.34 26.25
N LEU A 348 5.27 -9.78 25.08
CA LEU A 348 6.35 -10.19 24.19
C LEU A 348 7.66 -9.43 24.50
N GLY A 349 7.69 -8.62 25.55
CA GLY A 349 8.83 -7.81 25.95
C GLY A 349 9.00 -6.51 25.14
N VAL A 350 7.97 -6.08 24.42
CA VAL A 350 7.96 -4.78 23.73
C VAL A 350 7.82 -3.67 24.76
N LYS A 351 8.76 -2.72 24.74
CA LYS A 351 8.72 -1.52 25.58
C LYS A 351 8.93 -0.29 24.70
N ILE A 352 8.01 0.66 24.78
CA ILE A 352 8.04 1.89 24.00
C ILE A 352 8.72 3.03 24.79
N ASP A 353 9.56 3.81 24.11
CA ASP A 353 10.03 5.10 24.60
C ASP A 353 9.02 6.18 24.20
N SER A 354 8.37 6.79 25.22
CA SER A 354 7.30 7.76 25.00
C SER A 354 7.77 9.04 24.28
N GLU A 355 9.02 9.48 24.51
CA GLU A 355 9.55 10.67 23.82
C GLU A 355 9.94 10.34 22.38
N ALA A 356 10.60 9.19 22.16
CA ALA A 356 10.93 8.74 20.81
C ALA A 356 9.66 8.49 19.96
N ASN A 357 8.59 8.00 20.58
CA ASN A 357 7.32 7.73 19.89
C ASN A 357 6.56 8.98 19.40
N LYS A 358 6.96 10.18 19.80
CA LYS A 358 6.38 11.44 19.28
C LYS A 358 6.80 11.74 17.84
N VAL A 359 7.69 10.94 17.26
CA VAL A 359 8.13 11.08 15.85
C VAL A 359 6.95 11.02 14.89
N MET A 360 7.02 11.81 13.83
CA MET A 360 6.05 11.84 12.73
C MET A 360 6.78 11.87 11.40
N GLY A 361 6.54 10.86 10.56
CA GLY A 361 7.06 10.80 9.18
C GLY A 361 8.58 10.71 9.05
N GLU A 362 9.31 10.33 10.11
CA GLU A 362 10.77 10.20 10.08
C GLU A 362 11.21 8.81 10.54
N PHE A 363 12.33 8.33 9.97
CA PHE A 363 12.94 7.08 10.42
C PHE A 363 13.45 7.22 11.86
N LYS A 364 12.89 6.43 12.78
CA LYS A 364 13.29 6.47 14.20
C LYS A 364 13.00 5.16 14.93
N LYS A 365 13.96 4.71 15.78
CA LYS A 365 13.70 3.70 16.80
C LYS A 365 12.83 4.32 17.88
N ILE A 366 11.71 3.68 18.20
CA ILE A 366 10.74 4.15 19.20
C ILE A 366 10.60 3.21 20.38
N SER A 367 11.29 2.07 20.39
CA SER A 367 11.41 1.21 21.56
C SER A 367 12.54 1.66 22.48
N SER A 368 12.39 1.45 23.80
CA SER A 368 13.46 1.63 24.77
C SER A 368 14.60 0.61 24.55
N ASP A 369 15.77 0.85 25.14
CA ASP A 369 16.94 -0.01 24.95
C ASP A 369 16.79 -1.37 25.64
N ASP A 370 15.97 -1.48 26.66
CA ASP A 370 15.63 -2.73 27.36
C ASP A 370 14.44 -3.48 26.76
N SER A 371 13.93 -3.03 25.60
CA SER A 371 12.92 -3.75 24.82
C SER A 371 13.50 -4.99 24.16
N THR A 372 12.84 -6.14 24.30
CA THR A 372 13.25 -7.40 23.67
C THR A 372 13.18 -7.32 22.14
N ILE A 373 12.20 -6.60 21.60
CA ILE A 373 11.98 -6.39 20.18
C ILE A 373 12.19 -4.92 19.88
N SER A 374 13.04 -4.61 18.89
CA SER A 374 13.19 -3.23 18.44
C SER A 374 11.96 -2.77 17.64
N VAL A 375 11.44 -1.59 17.97
CA VAL A 375 10.31 -1.01 17.24
C VAL A 375 10.75 0.26 16.52
N TYR A 376 10.42 0.36 15.24
CA TYR A 376 10.80 1.50 14.40
C TYR A 376 9.57 2.13 13.73
N VAL A 377 9.62 3.44 13.56
CA VAL A 377 8.87 4.15 12.52
C VAL A 377 9.76 4.22 11.29
N VAL A 378 9.23 3.78 10.15
CA VAL A 378 9.96 3.74 8.88
C VAL A 378 9.05 4.31 7.80
N PRO A 379 9.27 5.57 7.36
CA PRO A 379 8.50 6.11 6.24
C PRO A 379 8.69 5.25 4.99
N THR A 380 7.57 4.87 4.37
CA THR A 380 7.63 4.11 3.12
C THR A 380 7.88 5.02 1.94
N ASP A 381 8.59 4.51 0.93
CA ASP A 381 8.80 5.18 -0.35
C ASP A 381 8.62 4.17 -1.49
N GLU A 382 7.36 3.92 -1.83
CA GLU A 382 6.98 3.00 -2.89
C GLU A 382 7.41 3.53 -4.26
N GLU A 383 7.36 4.84 -4.46
CA GLU A 383 7.76 5.50 -5.69
C GLU A 383 9.26 5.31 -5.96
N LEU A 384 10.10 5.45 -4.93
CA LEU A 384 11.53 5.17 -5.04
C LEU A 384 11.78 3.68 -5.33
N MET A 385 11.02 2.79 -4.71
CA MET A 385 11.17 1.35 -4.95
C MET A 385 10.84 0.99 -6.41
N ILE A 386 9.80 1.60 -6.99
CA ILE A 386 9.44 1.47 -8.40
C ILE A 386 10.58 1.99 -9.29
N ALA A 387 11.13 3.17 -8.96
CA ALA A 387 12.23 3.75 -9.73
C ALA A 387 13.51 2.90 -9.66
N LEU A 388 13.82 2.29 -8.50
CA LEU A 388 14.96 1.38 -8.34
C LEU A 388 14.82 0.09 -9.15
N ASP A 389 13.61 -0.50 -9.20
CA ASP A 389 13.34 -1.67 -10.03
C ASP A 389 13.43 -1.34 -11.51
N THR A 390 12.91 -0.17 -11.89
CA THR A 390 13.00 0.32 -13.26
C THR A 390 14.47 0.47 -13.67
N LEU A 391 15.26 1.16 -12.85
CA LEU A 391 16.71 1.31 -13.09
C LEU A 391 17.39 -0.05 -13.30
N LYS A 392 17.12 -1.00 -12.41
CA LYS A 392 17.74 -2.35 -12.45
C LYS A 392 17.42 -3.11 -13.75
N LEU A 393 16.24 -2.91 -14.33
CA LEU A 393 15.78 -3.68 -15.50
C LEU A 393 16.13 -3.02 -16.84
N ILE A 394 16.44 -1.72 -16.86
CA ILE A 394 16.79 -0.98 -18.08
C ILE A 394 18.29 -0.68 -18.19
N SER A 395 19.10 -0.97 -17.14
CA SER A 395 20.58 -0.83 -17.12
C SER A 395 21.30 -2.10 -17.66
#